data_42dc9c10889425dde47a94e995fc5443
#
_entry.id   42dc9c10889425dde47a94e995fc5443
#
_cell.length_a   1.000
_cell.length_b   1.000
_cell.length_c   1.000
_cell.angle_alpha   90.00
_cell.angle_beta   90.00
_cell.angle_gamma   90.00
#
_symmetry.space_group_name_H-M   'P 1'
#
loop_
_entity.id
_entity.type
_entity.pdbx_description
1 polymer ?
#
loop_
_entity_poly.entity_id
_entity_poly.type
_entity_poly.pdbx_seq_one_letter_code
_entity_poly.pdbx_strand_id
1 'polypeptide(L)'
;VKVKVNEAEMKLTQVDNGLSLSKMVLCQLCGLPLNDEIRLADEDVESLTLPEYHVGDNVATALANREELRSLDLANKIYDQKVNITRAGFLPTVALTANYMVTNPSLVNGFERKFRGMWAVGAMVQIPIWNWGEGMYKVKAAKAEANIARYQLADAKEKVELQVSQASYKVNEAAKRLSMAEKNLEKADENLRYAKLGFMEGVIPTSKIG
;
A
#
# COMPACT_ATOMS: atom_id res chain seq x y z
N VAL A 1 -4.43 45.10 -20.39
CA VAL A 1 -3.27 44.90 -19.52
C VAL A 1 -3.71 44.50 -18.11
N LYS A 2 -4.48 45.30 -17.36
CA LYS A 2 -4.90 45.01 -15.98
C LYS A 2 -5.60 43.65 -15.83
N VAL A 3 -6.46 43.23 -16.78
CA VAL A 3 -7.16 41.93 -16.72
C VAL A 3 -6.19 40.77 -16.83
N LYS A 4 -5.18 40.84 -17.69
CA LYS A 4 -4.16 39.80 -17.85
C LYS A 4 -3.22 39.73 -16.66
N VAL A 5 -2.94 40.86 -15.99
CA VAL A 5 -2.17 40.89 -14.74
C VAL A 5 -2.93 40.17 -13.64
N ASN A 6 -4.21 40.50 -13.45
CA ASN A 6 -5.05 39.84 -12.45
C ASN A 6 -5.19 38.32 -12.72
N GLU A 7 -5.29 37.92 -13.99
CA GLU A 7 -5.32 36.49 -14.37
C GLU A 7 -4.01 35.81 -14.05
N ALA A 8 -2.88 36.46 -14.28
CA ALA A 8 -1.55 35.91 -13.92
C ALA A 8 -1.37 35.81 -12.40
N GLU A 9 -1.82 36.83 -11.63
CA GLU A 9 -1.80 36.78 -10.15
C GLU A 9 -2.69 35.66 -9.59
N MET A 10 -3.87 35.44 -10.18
CA MET A 10 -4.73 34.30 -9.78
C MET A 10 -4.05 32.96 -10.06
N LYS A 11 -3.40 32.79 -11.22
CA LYS A 11 -2.65 31.58 -11.55
C LYS A 11 -1.46 31.36 -10.61
N LEU A 12 -0.73 32.42 -10.28
CA LEU A 12 0.38 32.36 -9.31
C LEU A 12 -0.14 31.88 -7.94
N THR A 13 -1.21 32.48 -7.43
CA THR A 13 -1.83 32.05 -6.17
C THR A 13 -2.27 30.59 -6.20
N GLN A 14 -2.80 30.12 -7.32
CA GLN A 14 -3.17 28.70 -7.49
C GLN A 14 -1.96 27.78 -7.42
N VAL A 15 -0.85 28.16 -8.05
CA VAL A 15 0.39 27.39 -8.04
C VAL A 15 1.00 27.35 -6.62
N ASP A 16 1.05 28.48 -5.92
CA ASP A 16 1.56 28.58 -4.56
C ASP A 16 0.74 27.72 -3.57
N ASN A 17 -0.58 27.76 -3.70
CA ASN A 17 -1.45 26.89 -2.91
C ASN A 17 -1.22 25.40 -3.24
N GLY A 18 -1.06 25.06 -4.51
CA GLY A 18 -0.74 23.72 -4.95
C GLY A 18 0.60 23.22 -4.41
N LEU A 19 1.62 24.07 -4.41
CA LEU A 19 2.93 23.79 -3.84
C LEU A 19 2.84 23.53 -2.34
N SER A 20 2.14 24.41 -1.62
CA SER A 20 1.94 24.26 -0.16
C SER A 20 1.23 22.95 0.18
N LEU A 21 0.14 22.61 -0.52
CA LEU A 21 -0.55 21.33 -0.34
C LEU A 21 0.36 20.14 -0.63
N SER A 22 1.17 20.20 -1.68
CA SER A 22 2.10 19.13 -2.03
C SER A 22 3.17 18.92 -0.95
N LYS A 23 3.70 20.00 -0.37
CA LYS A 23 4.61 19.94 0.79
C LYS A 23 3.95 19.33 2.01
N MET A 24 2.70 19.68 2.31
CA MET A 24 1.93 19.07 3.41
C MET A 24 1.73 17.57 3.22
N VAL A 25 1.42 17.11 1.99
CA VAL A 25 1.32 15.68 1.68
C VAL A 25 2.65 14.98 1.87
N LEU A 26 3.76 15.61 1.48
CA LEU A 26 5.09 15.05 1.69
C LEU A 26 5.43 14.93 3.19
N CYS A 27 5.13 15.96 3.99
CA CYS A 27 5.26 15.89 5.46
C CYS A 27 4.45 14.73 6.04
N GLN A 28 3.20 14.54 5.58
CA GLN A 28 2.36 13.44 6.01
C GLN A 28 2.98 12.06 5.71
N LEU A 29 3.50 11.89 4.50
CA LEU A 29 4.15 10.63 4.08
C LEU A 29 5.45 10.35 4.86
N CYS A 30 6.17 11.41 5.25
CA CYS A 30 7.39 11.32 6.06
C CYS A 30 7.11 11.21 7.57
N GLY A 31 5.85 11.30 8.00
CA GLY A 31 5.49 11.30 9.42
C GLY A 31 5.88 12.59 10.16
N LEU A 32 6.06 13.70 9.43
CA LEU A 32 6.36 15.02 9.97
C LEU A 32 5.09 15.81 10.25
N PRO A 33 5.12 16.83 11.13
CA PRO A 33 4.00 17.76 11.31
C PRO A 33 3.64 18.44 9.97
N LEU A 34 2.33 18.59 9.67
CA LEU A 34 1.87 19.14 8.40
C LEU A 34 2.29 20.59 8.15
N ASN A 35 2.62 21.33 9.23
CA ASN A 35 3.01 22.73 9.16
C ASN A 35 4.54 22.94 9.15
N ASP A 36 5.33 21.88 9.08
CA ASP A 36 6.78 22.00 8.99
C ASP A 36 7.19 22.62 7.63
N GLU A 37 8.03 23.63 7.69
CA GLU A 37 8.65 24.21 6.51
C GLU A 37 9.76 23.26 6.01
N ILE A 38 9.40 22.41 5.05
CA ILE A 38 10.38 21.55 4.38
C ILE A 38 10.99 22.27 3.18
N ARG A 39 12.32 22.17 3.06
CA ARG A 39 13.07 22.58 1.89
C ARG A 39 13.55 21.34 1.14
N LEU A 40 13.25 21.25 -0.14
CA LEU A 40 13.69 20.14 -0.97
C LEU A 40 15.17 20.34 -1.35
N ALA A 41 15.96 19.26 -1.31
CA ALA A 41 17.37 19.32 -1.68
C ALA A 41 17.54 19.61 -3.19
N ASP A 42 16.55 19.23 -4.00
CA ASP A 42 16.53 19.33 -5.46
C ASP A 42 15.63 20.49 -5.93
N GLU A 43 15.77 21.69 -5.33
CA GLU A 43 15.01 22.86 -5.78
C GLU A 43 15.47 23.39 -7.16
N ASP A 44 16.66 23.03 -7.61
CA ASP A 44 17.19 23.36 -8.94
C ASP A 44 16.67 22.39 -10.01
N VAL A 45 15.48 22.70 -10.55
CA VAL A 45 14.84 21.92 -11.62
C VAL A 45 15.67 21.87 -12.90
N GLU A 46 16.53 22.86 -13.14
CA GLU A 46 17.37 22.97 -14.35
C GLU A 46 18.47 21.89 -14.41
N SER A 47 18.84 21.28 -13.27
CA SER A 47 19.86 20.23 -13.18
C SER A 47 19.31 18.80 -13.15
N LEU A 48 17.97 18.61 -13.12
CA LEU A 48 17.36 17.31 -13.02
C LEU A 48 17.44 16.54 -14.35
N THR A 49 18.42 15.67 -14.46
CA THR A 49 18.41 14.60 -15.47
C THR A 49 17.34 13.57 -15.08
N LEU A 50 16.23 13.57 -15.82
CA LEU A 50 15.18 12.57 -15.62
C LEU A 50 15.73 11.18 -15.96
N PRO A 51 15.69 10.22 -15.03
CA PRO A 51 16.14 8.86 -15.31
C PRO A 51 15.26 8.23 -16.39
N GLU A 52 15.88 7.45 -17.27
CA GLU A 52 15.16 6.69 -18.28
C GLU A 52 14.47 5.49 -17.61
N TYR A 53 13.12 5.47 -17.60
CA TYR A 53 12.35 4.43 -16.95
C TYR A 53 11.94 3.34 -17.94
N HIS A 54 12.40 2.11 -17.72
CA HIS A 54 11.94 0.92 -18.43
C HIS A 54 10.78 0.27 -17.69
N VAL A 55 9.59 0.23 -18.29
CA VAL A 55 8.35 -0.25 -17.66
C VAL A 55 8.46 -1.70 -17.19
N GLY A 56 9.13 -2.56 -17.95
CA GLY A 56 9.26 -3.99 -17.62
C GLY A 56 10.02 -4.25 -16.31
N ASP A 57 11.14 -3.58 -16.10
CA ASP A 57 11.95 -3.73 -14.89
C ASP A 57 11.23 -3.19 -13.67
N ASN A 58 10.43 -2.13 -13.83
CA ASN A 58 9.64 -1.53 -12.76
C ASN A 58 8.52 -2.45 -12.28
N VAL A 59 7.85 -3.19 -13.18
CA VAL A 59 6.81 -4.17 -12.83
C VAL A 59 7.42 -5.29 -12.01
N ALA A 60 8.53 -5.89 -12.47
CA ALA A 60 9.21 -6.97 -11.75
C ALA A 60 9.65 -6.52 -10.33
N THR A 61 10.22 -5.32 -10.23
CA THR A 61 10.64 -4.72 -8.96
C THR A 61 9.46 -4.47 -8.04
N ALA A 62 8.34 -3.96 -8.55
CA ALA A 62 7.13 -3.74 -7.78
C ALA A 62 6.53 -5.04 -7.25
N LEU A 63 6.42 -6.08 -8.10
CA LEU A 63 5.90 -7.38 -7.69
C LEU A 63 6.76 -8.06 -6.61
N ALA A 64 8.08 -7.82 -6.63
CA ALA A 64 9.00 -8.39 -5.66
C ALA A 64 8.99 -7.65 -4.30
N ASN A 65 8.80 -6.33 -4.30
CA ASN A 65 9.03 -5.49 -3.13
C ASN A 65 7.77 -4.93 -2.47
N ARG A 66 6.59 -5.07 -3.09
CA ARG A 66 5.36 -4.54 -2.50
C ARG A 66 4.88 -5.39 -1.32
N GLU A 67 4.79 -4.77 -0.15
CA GLU A 67 4.41 -5.44 1.10
C GLU A 67 2.95 -5.92 1.11
N GLU A 68 2.06 -5.24 0.36
CA GLU A 68 0.68 -5.71 0.21
C GLU A 68 0.60 -7.08 -0.47
N LEU A 69 1.46 -7.37 -1.46
CA LEU A 69 1.50 -8.69 -2.11
C LEU A 69 2.06 -9.75 -1.18
N ARG A 70 3.07 -9.39 -0.39
CA ARG A 70 3.61 -10.27 0.64
C ARG A 70 2.59 -10.62 1.73
N SER A 71 1.80 -9.64 2.14
CA SER A 71 0.70 -9.84 3.10
C SER A 71 -0.36 -10.79 2.55
N LEU A 72 -0.74 -10.66 1.27
CA LEU A 72 -1.70 -11.55 0.61
C LEU A 72 -1.12 -12.97 0.41
N ASP A 73 0.18 -13.11 0.14
CA ASP A 73 0.84 -14.42 0.07
C ASP A 73 0.83 -15.13 1.44
N LEU A 74 1.09 -14.38 2.52
CA LEU A 74 0.97 -14.91 3.88
C LEU A 74 -0.48 -15.29 4.22
N ALA A 75 -1.46 -14.49 3.79
CA ALA A 75 -2.87 -14.83 3.93
C ALA A 75 -3.21 -16.14 3.22
N ASN A 76 -2.71 -16.37 2.00
CA ASN A 76 -2.87 -17.65 1.30
C ASN A 76 -2.33 -18.83 2.12
N LYS A 77 -1.15 -18.68 2.71
CA LYS A 77 -0.57 -19.71 3.59
C LYS A 77 -1.45 -19.99 4.82
N ILE A 78 -2.06 -18.95 5.39
CA ILE A 78 -3.01 -19.09 6.50
C ILE A 78 -4.24 -19.88 6.05
N TYR A 79 -4.84 -19.58 4.90
CA TYR A 79 -5.99 -20.32 4.37
C TYR A 79 -5.64 -21.78 4.03
N ASP A 80 -4.45 -22.04 3.50
CA ASP A 80 -3.97 -23.41 3.27
C ASP A 80 -3.84 -24.18 4.61
N GLN A 81 -3.33 -23.54 5.68
CA GLN A 81 -3.29 -24.14 7.02
C GLN A 81 -4.70 -24.32 7.61
N LYS A 82 -5.63 -23.41 7.33
CA LYS A 82 -7.05 -23.56 7.74
C LYS A 82 -7.67 -24.82 7.14
N VAL A 83 -7.35 -25.15 5.90
CA VAL A 83 -7.75 -26.45 5.30
C VAL A 83 -7.21 -27.62 6.09
N ASN A 84 -5.92 -27.59 6.49
CA ASN A 84 -5.29 -28.64 7.27
C ASN A 84 -5.90 -28.77 8.68
N ILE A 85 -6.17 -27.63 9.35
CA ILE A 85 -6.85 -27.58 10.64
C ILE A 85 -8.25 -28.20 10.54
N THR A 86 -9.01 -27.82 9.50
CA THR A 86 -10.35 -28.38 9.27
C THR A 86 -10.30 -29.89 9.04
N ARG A 87 -9.30 -30.36 8.29
CA ARG A 87 -9.08 -31.81 8.10
C ARG A 87 -8.70 -32.51 9.40
N ALA A 88 -7.81 -31.89 10.21
CA ALA A 88 -7.37 -32.44 11.49
C ALA A 88 -8.53 -32.66 12.47
N GLY A 89 -9.57 -31.83 12.43
CA GLY A 89 -10.78 -32.00 13.25
C GLY A 89 -11.55 -33.31 13.00
N PHE A 90 -11.25 -34.01 11.90
CA PHE A 90 -11.84 -35.30 11.53
C PHE A 90 -10.85 -36.48 11.67
N LEU A 91 -9.66 -36.22 12.18
CA LEU A 91 -8.66 -37.27 12.49
C LEU A 91 -8.73 -37.67 13.96
N PRO A 92 -8.22 -38.88 14.31
CA PRO A 92 -8.08 -39.28 15.70
C PRO A 92 -7.25 -38.26 16.50
N THR A 93 -7.75 -37.87 17.66
CA THR A 93 -7.03 -36.98 18.59
C THR A 93 -6.58 -37.78 19.81
N VAL A 94 -5.35 -37.54 20.26
CA VAL A 94 -4.77 -38.16 21.49
C VAL A 94 -4.45 -37.00 22.43
N ALA A 95 -4.99 -37.06 23.64
CA ALA A 95 -4.72 -36.10 24.69
C ALA A 95 -4.10 -36.83 25.90
N LEU A 96 -3.00 -36.29 26.41
CA LEU A 96 -2.44 -36.66 27.69
C LEU A 96 -2.88 -35.63 28.73
N THR A 97 -3.40 -36.11 29.85
CA THR A 97 -3.83 -35.29 30.98
C THR A 97 -3.06 -35.65 32.23
N ALA A 98 -2.59 -34.65 32.94
CA ALA A 98 -2.03 -34.80 34.27
C ALA A 98 -2.64 -33.75 35.18
N ASN A 99 -3.24 -34.15 36.26
CA ASN A 99 -3.82 -33.27 37.25
C ASN A 99 -3.34 -33.63 38.66
N TYR A 100 -3.17 -32.59 39.46
CA TYR A 100 -2.93 -32.70 40.87
C TYR A 100 -4.04 -31.97 41.61
N MET A 101 -4.72 -32.67 42.49
CA MET A 101 -5.86 -32.14 43.23
C MET A 101 -5.63 -32.32 44.73
N VAL A 102 -5.85 -31.27 45.49
CA VAL A 102 -5.80 -31.29 46.94
C VAL A 102 -7.21 -31.12 47.47
N THR A 103 -7.70 -32.07 48.25
CA THR A 103 -9.06 -32.01 48.81
C THR A 103 -9.04 -32.19 50.32
N ASN A 104 -10.02 -31.50 50.96
CA ASN A 104 -10.35 -31.70 52.38
C ASN A 104 -11.88 -31.69 52.51
N PRO A 105 -12.55 -32.76 52.94
CA PRO A 105 -11.96 -34.04 53.35
C PRO A 105 -11.36 -34.85 52.18
N SER A 106 -10.45 -35.75 52.51
CA SER A 106 -9.86 -36.66 51.51
C SER A 106 -10.90 -37.69 51.08
N LEU A 107 -11.14 -37.77 49.74
CA LEU A 107 -12.10 -38.69 49.13
C LEU A 107 -11.49 -40.12 48.88
N VAL A 108 -10.19 -40.26 49.06
CA VAL A 108 -9.44 -41.49 48.68
C VAL A 108 -9.38 -42.48 49.84
N ASN A 109 -9.31 -42.03 51.09
CA ASN A 109 -9.13 -42.87 52.27
C ASN A 109 -10.30 -42.77 53.30
N GLY A 110 -11.54 -42.61 52.82
CA GLY A 110 -12.66 -42.31 53.67
C GLY A 110 -12.63 -40.83 54.14
N PHE A 111 -13.70 -40.37 54.73
CA PHE A 111 -13.89 -38.95 55.10
C PHE A 111 -12.89 -38.41 56.17
N GLU A 112 -11.57 -38.54 55.92
CA GLU A 112 -10.57 -37.86 56.77
C GLU A 112 -10.59 -36.34 56.54
N ARG A 113 -10.83 -35.58 57.59
CA ARG A 113 -10.79 -34.10 57.56
C ARG A 113 -9.33 -33.58 57.57
N LYS A 114 -8.57 -33.94 56.54
CA LYS A 114 -7.19 -33.48 56.32
C LYS A 114 -6.98 -33.18 54.85
N PHE A 115 -6.17 -32.16 54.55
CA PHE A 115 -5.73 -31.90 53.17
C PHE A 115 -4.81 -33.02 52.69
N ARG A 116 -5.20 -33.70 51.63
CA ARG A 116 -4.37 -34.68 50.93
C ARG A 116 -4.30 -34.36 49.45
N GLY A 117 -3.11 -34.40 48.91
CA GLY A 117 -2.83 -34.30 47.49
C GLY A 117 -2.98 -35.66 46.80
N MET A 118 -3.64 -35.65 45.65
CA MET A 118 -3.74 -36.78 44.77
C MET A 118 -3.34 -36.32 43.36
N TRP A 119 -2.51 -37.13 42.69
CA TRP A 119 -2.19 -36.93 41.29
C TRP A 119 -2.82 -38.03 40.46
N ALA A 120 -3.23 -37.65 39.23
CA ALA A 120 -3.76 -38.56 38.23
C ALA A 120 -3.15 -38.22 36.87
N VAL A 121 -2.74 -39.28 36.15
CA VAL A 121 -2.27 -39.19 34.78
C VAL A 121 -3.18 -40.07 33.93
N GLY A 122 -3.66 -39.52 32.83
CA GLY A 122 -4.52 -40.24 31.92
C GLY A 122 -4.16 -39.97 30.46
N ALA A 123 -4.49 -40.92 29.59
CA ALA A 123 -4.46 -40.75 28.15
C ALA A 123 -5.89 -40.94 27.61
N MET A 124 -6.31 -40.04 26.76
CA MET A 124 -7.62 -40.13 26.09
C MET A 124 -7.38 -40.14 24.57
N VAL A 125 -7.99 -41.11 23.90
CA VAL A 125 -7.99 -41.20 22.43
C VAL A 125 -9.44 -41.03 21.97
N GLN A 126 -9.66 -40.04 21.12
CA GLN A 126 -10.97 -39.80 20.53
C GLN A 126 -10.89 -40.02 19.03
N ILE A 127 -11.68 -40.97 18.52
CA ILE A 127 -11.74 -41.32 17.09
C ILE A 127 -13.14 -41.02 16.58
N PRO A 128 -13.33 -39.99 15.71
CA PRO A 128 -14.62 -39.75 15.07
C PRO A 128 -14.87 -40.82 14.01
N ILE A 129 -15.88 -41.69 14.24
CA ILE A 129 -16.15 -42.83 13.36
C ILE A 129 -17.08 -42.42 12.22
N TRP A 130 -18.10 -41.61 12.49
CA TRP A 130 -19.11 -41.27 11.51
C TRP A 130 -19.65 -39.84 11.68
N ASN A 131 -19.59 -39.02 10.61
CA ASN A 131 -20.00 -37.62 10.60
C ASN A 131 -20.92 -37.28 9.43
N TRP A 132 -21.70 -38.23 8.91
CA TRP A 132 -22.66 -38.02 7.83
C TRP A 132 -22.14 -37.23 6.64
N GLY A 133 -20.85 -37.35 6.33
CA GLY A 133 -20.17 -36.60 5.25
C GLY A 133 -19.83 -35.15 5.59
N GLU A 134 -20.14 -34.64 6.78
CA GLU A 134 -19.88 -33.25 7.20
C GLU A 134 -18.41 -32.86 7.02
N GLY A 135 -17.49 -33.73 7.40
CA GLY A 135 -16.05 -33.50 7.26
C GLY A 135 -15.62 -33.23 5.84
N MET A 136 -16.17 -33.99 4.88
CA MET A 136 -15.86 -33.81 3.45
C MET A 136 -16.34 -32.46 2.95
N TYR A 137 -17.56 -32.05 3.31
CA TYR A 137 -18.12 -30.77 2.88
C TYR A 137 -17.42 -29.58 3.55
N LYS A 138 -17.07 -29.67 4.84
CA LYS A 138 -16.29 -28.65 5.55
C LYS A 138 -14.90 -28.46 4.93
N VAL A 139 -14.21 -29.55 4.58
CA VAL A 139 -12.91 -29.47 3.89
C VAL A 139 -13.05 -28.88 2.48
N LYS A 140 -14.13 -29.22 1.75
CA LYS A 140 -14.42 -28.60 0.44
C LYS A 140 -14.68 -27.11 0.58
N ALA A 141 -15.44 -26.68 1.57
CA ALA A 141 -15.69 -25.25 1.85
C ALA A 141 -14.38 -24.52 2.19
N ALA A 142 -13.56 -25.07 3.09
CA ALA A 142 -12.24 -24.48 3.43
C ALA A 142 -11.32 -24.37 2.20
N LYS A 143 -11.32 -25.38 1.31
CA LYS A 143 -10.57 -25.31 0.04
C LYS A 143 -11.10 -24.23 -0.89
N ALA A 144 -12.40 -24.03 -0.96
CA ALA A 144 -13.00 -22.94 -1.75
C ALA A 144 -12.57 -21.57 -1.22
N GLU A 145 -12.56 -21.38 0.11
CA GLU A 145 -12.04 -20.16 0.73
C GLU A 145 -10.54 -19.94 0.41
N ALA A 146 -9.72 -20.98 0.46
CA ALA A 146 -8.31 -20.88 0.07
C ALA A 146 -8.15 -20.51 -1.42
N ASN A 147 -9.02 -21.01 -2.30
CA ASN A 147 -9.00 -20.61 -3.72
C ASN A 147 -9.41 -19.15 -3.89
N ILE A 148 -10.39 -18.64 -3.14
CA ILE A 148 -10.77 -17.22 -3.16
C ILE A 148 -9.54 -16.36 -2.79
N ALA A 149 -8.82 -16.70 -1.73
CA ALA A 149 -7.61 -15.97 -1.34
C ALA A 149 -6.53 -15.98 -2.44
N ARG A 150 -6.36 -17.11 -3.14
CA ARG A 150 -5.42 -17.20 -4.29
C ARG A 150 -5.83 -16.29 -5.44
N TYR A 151 -7.13 -16.23 -5.76
CA TYR A 151 -7.63 -15.31 -6.79
C TYR A 151 -7.46 -13.85 -6.38
N GLN A 152 -7.64 -13.52 -5.10
CA GLN A 152 -7.38 -12.16 -4.59
C GLN A 152 -5.92 -11.77 -4.74
N LEU A 153 -4.97 -12.69 -4.51
CA LEU A 153 -3.55 -12.42 -4.76
C LEU A 153 -3.27 -12.22 -6.24
N ALA A 154 -3.87 -13.02 -7.12
CA ALA A 154 -3.71 -12.87 -8.56
C ALA A 154 -4.24 -11.53 -9.06
N ASP A 155 -5.45 -11.15 -8.66
CA ASP A 155 -6.07 -9.85 -8.96
C ASP A 155 -5.22 -8.66 -8.43
N ALA A 156 -4.67 -8.80 -7.22
CA ALA A 156 -3.79 -7.78 -6.67
C ALA A 156 -2.49 -7.61 -7.49
N LYS A 157 -1.91 -8.71 -7.99
CA LYS A 157 -0.73 -8.64 -8.88
C LYS A 157 -1.04 -7.92 -10.19
N GLU A 158 -2.16 -8.24 -10.82
CA GLU A 158 -2.61 -7.57 -12.05
C GLU A 158 -2.87 -6.06 -11.80
N LYS A 159 -3.48 -5.71 -10.67
CA LYS A 159 -3.68 -4.30 -10.28
C LYS A 159 -2.36 -3.56 -10.07
N VAL A 160 -1.36 -4.20 -9.45
CA VAL A 160 -0.02 -3.63 -9.28
C VAL A 160 0.64 -3.38 -10.64
N GLU A 161 0.56 -4.33 -11.57
CA GLU A 161 1.09 -4.18 -12.93
C GLU A 161 0.43 -3.01 -13.67
N LEU A 162 -0.90 -2.90 -13.58
CA LEU A 162 -1.65 -1.78 -14.13
C LEU A 162 -1.24 -0.44 -13.51
N GLN A 163 -1.08 -0.38 -12.19
CA GLN A 163 -0.66 0.84 -11.49
C GLN A 163 0.75 1.28 -11.90
N VAL A 164 1.69 0.35 -12.04
CA VAL A 164 3.05 0.65 -12.50
C VAL A 164 3.04 1.19 -13.92
N SER A 165 2.26 0.56 -14.81
CA SER A 165 2.10 1.02 -16.19
C SER A 165 1.51 2.42 -16.26
N GLN A 166 0.44 2.69 -15.49
CA GLN A 166 -0.16 4.02 -15.40
C GLN A 166 0.81 5.07 -14.85
N ALA A 167 1.59 4.73 -13.83
CA ALA A 167 2.60 5.62 -13.27
C ALA A 167 3.69 5.94 -14.30
N SER A 168 4.16 4.95 -15.04
CA SER A 168 5.15 5.14 -16.10
C SER A 168 4.64 6.05 -17.24
N TYR A 169 3.38 5.88 -17.64
CA TYR A 169 2.77 6.80 -18.63
C TYR A 169 2.68 8.22 -18.10
N LYS A 170 2.32 8.41 -16.83
CA LYS A 170 2.28 9.74 -16.19
C LYS A 170 3.66 10.40 -16.13
N VAL A 171 4.70 9.64 -15.84
CA VAL A 171 6.09 10.16 -15.85
C VAL A 171 6.47 10.62 -17.25
N ASN A 172 6.21 9.81 -18.28
CA ASN A 172 6.50 10.18 -19.67
C ASN A 172 5.69 11.40 -20.13
N GLU A 173 4.43 11.50 -19.69
CA GLU A 173 3.60 12.66 -19.98
C GLU A 173 4.13 13.92 -19.30
N ALA A 174 4.53 13.81 -18.02
CA ALA A 174 5.10 14.92 -17.27
C ALA A 174 6.42 15.40 -17.89
N ALA A 175 7.29 14.49 -18.31
CA ALA A 175 8.54 14.82 -19.00
C ALA A 175 8.29 15.59 -20.32
N LYS A 176 7.30 15.16 -21.11
CA LYS A 176 6.91 15.89 -22.33
C LYS A 176 6.34 17.27 -22.03
N ARG A 177 5.50 17.36 -20.98
CA ARG A 177 4.93 18.66 -20.56
C ARG A 177 6.02 19.63 -20.11
N LEU A 178 7.04 19.15 -19.37
CA LEU A 178 8.19 19.95 -18.95
C LEU A 178 8.94 20.48 -20.17
N SER A 179 9.35 19.61 -21.09
CA SER A 179 10.03 20.03 -22.32
C SER A 179 9.23 21.02 -23.17
N MET A 180 7.92 20.86 -23.22
CA MET A 180 7.05 21.83 -23.92
C MET A 180 6.98 23.17 -23.19
N ALA A 181 6.96 23.16 -21.85
CA ALA A 181 6.94 24.40 -21.05
C ALA A 181 8.25 25.17 -21.22
N GLU A 182 9.40 24.49 -21.20
CA GLU A 182 10.71 25.08 -21.45
C GLU A 182 10.77 25.77 -22.82
N LYS A 183 10.33 25.07 -23.89
CA LYS A 183 10.26 25.64 -25.24
C LYS A 183 9.30 26.85 -25.35
N ASN A 184 8.20 26.81 -24.58
CA ASN A 184 7.25 27.91 -24.55
C ASN A 184 7.84 29.13 -23.81
N LEU A 185 8.63 28.89 -22.75
CA LEU A 185 9.32 29.94 -22.03
C LEU A 185 10.35 30.62 -22.95
N GLU A 186 11.20 29.85 -23.63
CA GLU A 186 12.17 30.35 -24.60
C GLU A 186 11.50 31.25 -25.68
N LYS A 187 10.39 30.75 -26.26
CA LYS A 187 9.62 31.51 -27.23
C LYS A 187 8.98 32.80 -26.67
N ALA A 188 8.55 32.74 -25.40
CA ALA A 188 7.98 33.89 -24.73
C ALA A 188 9.05 34.99 -24.50
N ASP A 189 10.26 34.57 -24.09
CA ASP A 189 11.40 35.48 -23.90
C ASP A 189 11.86 36.10 -25.22
N GLU A 190 11.93 35.30 -26.30
CA GLU A 190 12.22 35.81 -27.62
C GLU A 190 11.15 36.86 -28.09
N ASN A 191 9.87 36.52 -27.93
CA ASN A 191 8.78 37.40 -28.27
C ASN A 191 8.84 38.72 -27.45
N LEU A 192 9.15 38.61 -26.16
CA LEU A 192 9.34 39.80 -25.31
C LEU A 192 10.51 40.67 -25.80
N ARG A 193 11.62 40.01 -26.20
CA ARG A 193 12.78 40.72 -26.76
C ARG A 193 12.43 41.47 -28.04
N TYR A 194 11.74 40.80 -28.95
CA TYR A 194 11.30 41.43 -30.22
C TYR A 194 10.29 42.53 -29.95
N ALA A 195 9.34 42.35 -29.05
CA ALA A 195 8.38 43.39 -28.69
C ALA A 195 9.07 44.62 -28.08
N LYS A 196 10.07 44.46 -27.22
CA LYS A 196 10.87 45.56 -26.66
C LYS A 196 11.62 46.31 -27.75
N LEU A 197 12.30 45.60 -28.67
CA LEU A 197 13.01 46.21 -29.78
C LEU A 197 12.05 47.00 -30.70
N GLY A 198 10.93 46.41 -31.10
CA GLY A 198 9.93 47.10 -31.96
C GLY A 198 9.27 48.30 -31.29
N PHE A 199 9.19 48.30 -29.96
CA PHE A 199 8.75 49.45 -29.19
C PHE A 199 9.79 50.58 -29.19
N MET A 200 11.07 50.24 -28.99
CA MET A 200 12.17 51.21 -29.00
C MET A 200 12.34 51.89 -30.38
N GLU A 201 12.06 51.15 -31.45
CA GLU A 201 12.09 51.66 -32.84
C GLU A 201 10.81 52.32 -33.29
N GLY A 202 9.78 52.43 -32.43
CA GLY A 202 8.51 53.08 -32.70
C GLY A 202 7.56 52.35 -33.67
N VAL A 203 7.88 51.09 -34.01
CA VAL A 203 7.11 50.25 -34.95
C VAL A 203 5.90 49.58 -34.30
N ILE A 204 5.96 49.33 -32.99
CA ILE A 204 4.91 48.63 -32.25
C ILE A 204 4.27 49.58 -31.22
N PRO A 205 2.95 49.83 -31.27
CA PRO A 205 2.28 50.64 -30.27
C PRO A 205 2.16 49.91 -28.93
N THR A 206 2.21 50.64 -27.83
CA THR A 206 2.16 50.13 -26.43
C THR A 206 0.97 49.21 -26.15
N SER A 207 -0.12 49.26 -26.92
CA SER A 207 -1.29 48.40 -26.76
C SER A 207 -1.09 46.97 -27.20
N LYS A 208 0.02 46.63 -27.91
CA LYS A 208 0.35 45.24 -28.34
C LYS A 208 1.42 44.54 -27.48
N ILE A 209 1.96 45.22 -26.46
CA ILE A 209 2.96 44.64 -25.52
C ILE A 209 2.30 44.02 -24.26
N GLY A 210 1.01 43.81 -24.28
CA GLY A 210 0.25 43.27 -23.14
C GLY A 210 -0.49 41.99 -23.43
#